data_edd7b1f9acbdff7064fe337f0ade6330
#
_entry.id   edd7b1f9acbdff7064fe337f0ade6330
#
_cell.length_a   1.000
_cell.length_b   1.000
_cell.length_c   1.000
_cell.angle_alpha   90.00
_cell.angle_beta   90.00
_cell.angle_gamma   90.00
#
_symmetry.space_group_name_H-M   'P 1'
#
loop_
_entity.id
_entity.type
_entity.pdbx_description
1 polymer ?
#
loop_
_entity_poly.entity_id
_entity_poly.type
_entity_poly.pdbx_seq_one_letter_code
_entity_poly.pdbx_strand_id
1 'polypeptide(L)'
;MEIKPSHDIDLRSDTVTQPCEGMREAMARAEVGDDVNGDDPTVIRLQEKVSGLLGMEAGLFVPSGTMANAVAIRTHTQPGDELIAE
;
A
#
# COMPACT_ATOMS: atom_id res chain seq x y z
N MET A 1 -12.31 -4.20 -26.82
CA MET A 1 -12.10 -5.57 -26.28
C MET A 1 -12.97 -5.72 -25.03
N GLU A 2 -13.99 -6.56 -25.11
CA GLU A 2 -14.80 -6.86 -23.92
C GLU A 2 -14.01 -7.80 -23.01
N ILE A 3 -13.70 -7.32 -21.81
CA ILE A 3 -13.15 -8.18 -20.78
C ILE A 3 -14.35 -8.84 -20.10
N LYS A 4 -14.56 -10.12 -20.37
CA LYS A 4 -15.57 -10.89 -19.64
C LYS A 4 -15.10 -11.01 -18.19
N PRO A 5 -15.95 -10.71 -17.20
CA PRO A 5 -15.59 -10.98 -15.82
C PRO A 5 -15.33 -12.49 -15.68
N SER A 6 -14.13 -12.84 -15.26
CA SER A 6 -13.82 -14.21 -14.88
C SER A 6 -14.59 -14.53 -13.60
N HIS A 7 -15.36 -15.61 -13.62
CA HIS A 7 -16.01 -16.12 -12.42
C HIS A 7 -15.07 -17.01 -11.59
N ASP A 8 -13.84 -17.16 -12.07
CA ASP A 8 -12.83 -17.98 -11.38
C ASP A 8 -12.25 -17.23 -10.18
N ILE A 9 -12.12 -17.95 -9.09
CA ILE A 9 -11.43 -17.46 -7.89
C ILE A 9 -9.93 -17.57 -8.14
N ASP A 10 -9.24 -16.44 -8.19
CA ASP A 10 -7.80 -16.38 -8.44
C ASP A 10 -7.06 -15.94 -7.18
N LEU A 11 -6.35 -16.85 -6.55
CA LEU A 11 -5.59 -16.63 -5.33
C LEU A 11 -4.07 -16.64 -5.55
N ARG A 12 -3.61 -16.44 -6.80
CA ARG A 12 -2.17 -16.48 -7.11
C ARG A 12 -1.39 -15.33 -6.47
N SER A 13 -1.96 -14.13 -6.47
CA SER A 13 -1.31 -12.92 -5.96
C SER A 13 -2.33 -11.80 -5.82
N ASP A 14 -2.09 -10.88 -4.91
CA ASP A 14 -2.83 -9.63 -4.81
C ASP A 14 -2.73 -8.79 -6.10
N THR A 15 -1.65 -8.96 -6.86
CA THR A 15 -1.42 -8.22 -8.11
C THR A 15 -2.42 -8.53 -9.22
N VAL A 16 -3.18 -9.63 -9.13
CA VAL A 16 -4.25 -9.94 -10.10
C VAL A 16 -5.55 -9.23 -9.76
N THR A 17 -5.67 -8.62 -8.60
CA THR A 17 -6.87 -7.90 -8.19
C THR A 17 -7.02 -6.59 -8.97
N GLN A 18 -8.27 -6.19 -9.16
CA GLN A 18 -8.59 -4.95 -9.85
C GLN A 18 -9.46 -4.07 -8.96
N PRO A 19 -9.33 -2.75 -9.06
CA PRO A 19 -10.19 -1.86 -8.29
C PRO A 19 -11.64 -1.97 -8.78
N CYS A 20 -12.57 -2.01 -7.84
CA CYS A 20 -14.00 -1.92 -8.15
C CYS A 20 -14.38 -0.50 -8.58
N GLU A 21 -15.61 -0.31 -9.07
CA GLU A 21 -16.09 1.00 -9.52
C GLU A 21 -16.00 2.07 -8.43
N GLY A 22 -16.38 1.72 -7.19
CA GLY A 22 -16.26 2.65 -6.06
C GLY A 22 -14.83 3.07 -5.77
N MET A 23 -13.88 2.16 -5.91
CA MET A 23 -12.44 2.49 -5.78
C MET A 23 -11.97 3.42 -6.89
N ARG A 24 -12.41 3.18 -8.12
CA ARG A 24 -12.07 4.04 -9.28
C ARG A 24 -12.60 5.45 -9.10
N GLU A 25 -13.82 5.57 -8.64
CA GLU A 25 -14.44 6.86 -8.35
C GLU A 25 -13.73 7.60 -7.21
N ALA A 26 -13.40 6.89 -6.14
CA ALA A 26 -12.64 7.44 -5.03
C ALA A 26 -11.26 7.95 -5.45
N MET A 27 -10.55 7.20 -6.31
CA MET A 27 -9.27 7.65 -6.88
C MET A 27 -9.43 8.92 -7.73
N ALA A 28 -10.48 8.97 -8.56
CA ALA A 28 -10.71 10.11 -9.45
C ALA A 28 -11.04 11.40 -8.68
N ARG A 29 -11.65 11.28 -7.52
CA ARG A 29 -12.10 12.42 -6.69
C ARG A 29 -11.26 12.66 -5.44
N ALA A 30 -10.20 11.89 -5.25
CA ALA A 30 -9.36 12.04 -4.06
C ALA A 30 -8.80 13.45 -3.96
N GLU A 31 -8.90 14.01 -2.77
CA GLU A 31 -8.19 15.23 -2.44
C GLU A 31 -6.70 14.91 -2.30
N VAL A 32 -5.86 15.69 -2.98
CA VAL A 32 -4.41 15.45 -3.02
C VAL A 32 -3.65 16.68 -2.54
N GLY A 33 -2.45 16.46 -2.07
CA GLY A 33 -1.52 17.48 -1.64
C GLY A 33 -0.09 17.02 -1.81
N ASP A 34 0.84 17.81 -1.30
CA ASP A 34 2.27 17.51 -1.40
C ASP A 34 2.68 16.48 -0.34
N ASP A 35 2.82 15.23 -0.75
CA ASP A 35 3.22 14.15 0.14
C ASP A 35 4.66 14.29 0.65
N VAL A 36 5.53 14.94 -0.10
CA VAL A 36 6.92 15.22 0.33
C VAL A 36 6.95 16.07 1.58
N ASN A 37 6.06 17.05 1.67
CA ASN A 37 5.91 17.90 2.84
C ASN A 37 4.87 17.38 3.85
N GLY A 38 4.28 16.20 3.59
CA GLY A 38 3.28 15.61 4.47
C GLY A 38 1.91 16.29 4.42
N ASP A 39 1.56 16.90 3.29
CA ASP A 39 0.35 17.67 3.12
C ASP A 39 -0.75 16.96 2.32
N ASP A 40 -0.53 15.72 1.87
CA ASP A 40 -1.57 14.96 1.15
C ASP A 40 -2.59 14.38 2.15
N PRO A 41 -3.84 14.88 2.16
CA PRO A 41 -4.82 14.45 3.16
C PRO A 41 -5.29 12.99 2.95
N THR A 42 -5.26 12.50 1.73
CA THR A 42 -5.65 11.12 1.42
C THR A 42 -4.60 10.12 1.89
N VAL A 43 -3.33 10.43 1.72
CA VAL A 43 -2.22 9.62 2.26
C VAL A 43 -2.27 9.60 3.79
N ILE A 44 -2.45 10.75 4.42
CA ILE A 44 -2.56 10.85 5.88
C ILE A 44 -3.71 9.97 6.39
N ARG A 45 -4.89 10.07 5.79
CA ARG A 45 -6.04 9.24 6.18
C ARG A 45 -5.80 7.75 6.00
N LEU A 46 -5.09 7.36 4.94
CA LEU A 46 -4.73 5.95 4.71
C LEU A 46 -3.85 5.44 5.84
N GLN A 47 -2.80 6.17 6.19
CA GLN A 47 -1.88 5.81 7.26
C GLN A 47 -2.58 5.67 8.61
N GLU A 48 -3.41 6.65 8.97
CA GLU A 48 -4.20 6.63 10.20
C GLU A 48 -5.19 5.47 10.24
N LYS A 49 -5.88 5.23 9.14
CA LYS A 49 -6.87 4.15 9.06
C LYS A 49 -6.24 2.78 9.23
N VAL A 50 -5.14 2.52 8.54
CA VAL A 50 -4.46 1.21 8.60
C VAL A 50 -3.82 1.00 9.97
N SER A 51 -3.15 1.99 10.52
CA SER A 51 -2.56 1.89 11.87
C SER A 51 -3.64 1.65 12.93
N GLY A 52 -4.78 2.34 12.83
CA GLY A 52 -5.92 2.12 13.71
C GLY A 52 -6.53 0.72 13.61
N LEU A 53 -6.69 0.19 12.39
CA LEU A 53 -7.21 -1.16 12.16
C LEU A 53 -6.30 -2.25 12.75
N LEU A 54 -5.00 -2.04 12.70
CA LEU A 54 -3.99 -2.99 13.18
C LEU A 54 -3.57 -2.76 14.63
N GLY A 55 -4.09 -1.72 15.28
CA GLY A 55 -3.71 -1.36 16.64
C GLY A 55 -2.25 -0.91 16.77
N MET A 56 -1.70 -0.33 15.72
CA MET A 56 -0.33 0.17 15.70
C MET A 56 -0.28 1.67 15.97
N GLU A 57 0.86 2.14 16.47
CA GLU A 57 1.06 3.54 16.83
C GLU A 57 1.05 4.45 15.61
N ALA A 58 1.63 4.00 14.51
CA ALA A 58 1.75 4.77 13.28
C ALA A 58 1.80 3.86 12.05
N GLY A 59 1.58 4.43 10.88
CA GLY A 59 1.73 3.79 9.59
C GLY A 59 2.47 4.70 8.63
N LEU A 60 3.22 4.14 7.72
CA LEU A 60 3.91 4.85 6.65
C LEU A 60 3.50 4.29 5.30
N PHE A 61 2.91 5.14 4.46
CA PHE A 61 2.64 4.80 3.07
C PHE A 61 3.93 4.84 2.25
N VAL A 62 4.12 3.82 1.43
CA VAL A 62 5.20 3.74 0.43
C VAL A 62 4.61 3.31 -0.92
N PRO A 63 5.18 3.74 -2.06
CA PRO A 63 4.58 3.53 -3.37
C PRO A 63 4.67 2.08 -3.88
N SER A 64 5.42 1.21 -3.23
CA SER A 64 5.55 -0.19 -3.64
C SER A 64 5.90 -1.12 -2.48
N GLY A 65 5.55 -2.41 -2.62
CA GLY A 65 5.96 -3.45 -1.68
C GLY A 65 7.48 -3.65 -1.65
N THR A 66 8.15 -3.48 -2.78
CA THR A 66 9.62 -3.51 -2.86
C THR A 66 10.24 -2.43 -1.97
N MET A 67 9.74 -1.22 -2.04
CA MET A 67 10.19 -0.13 -1.16
C MET A 67 9.86 -0.43 0.31
N ALA A 68 8.68 -0.99 0.60
CA ALA A 68 8.29 -1.36 1.96
C ALA A 68 9.29 -2.35 2.57
N ASN A 69 9.65 -3.39 1.84
CA ASN A 69 10.66 -4.35 2.29
C ASN A 69 12.03 -3.71 2.49
N ALA A 70 12.47 -2.88 1.56
CA ALA A 70 13.75 -2.18 1.65
C ALA A 70 13.81 -1.26 2.88
N VAL A 71 12.75 -0.50 3.12
CA VAL A 71 12.64 0.39 4.30
C VAL A 71 12.64 -0.41 5.60
N ALA A 72 11.86 -1.51 5.66
CA ALA A 72 11.79 -2.36 6.85
C ALA A 72 13.16 -2.98 7.18
N ILE A 73 13.84 -3.54 6.19
CA ILE A 73 15.17 -4.13 6.36
C ILE A 73 16.16 -3.06 6.83
N ARG A 74 16.20 -1.92 6.17
CA ARG A 74 17.10 -0.83 6.52
C ARG A 74 16.85 -0.29 7.92
N THR A 75 15.61 -0.26 8.35
CA THR A 75 15.23 0.25 9.69
C THR A 75 15.71 -0.68 10.81
N HIS A 76 15.66 -2.00 10.58
CA HIS A 76 15.94 -3.00 11.61
C HIS A 76 17.34 -3.60 11.54
N THR A 77 18.12 -3.28 10.53
CA THR A 77 19.46 -3.86 10.33
C THR A 77 20.50 -2.78 10.03
N GLN A 78 21.77 -3.18 10.22
CA GLN A 78 22.94 -2.40 9.81
C GLN A 78 23.77 -3.23 8.81
N PRO A 79 24.63 -2.56 7.99
CA PRO A 79 25.54 -3.29 7.12
C PRO A 79 26.36 -4.33 7.88
N GLY A 80 26.36 -5.57 7.39
CA GLY A 80 27.02 -6.72 8.03
C GLY A 80 26.10 -7.61 8.86
N ASP A 81 24.86 -7.18 9.13
CA ASP A 81 23.85 -8.02 9.78
C ASP A 81 23.35 -9.13 8.84
N GLU A 82 22.97 -10.25 9.41
CA GLU A 82 22.38 -11.37 8.67
C GLU A 82 20.86 -11.28 8.67
N LEU A 83 20.25 -11.59 7.53
CA LEU A 83 18.81 -11.67 7.36
C LEU A 83 18.45 -13.08 6.89
N ILE A 84 17.51 -13.72 7.58
CA ILE A 84 16.96 -15.01 7.16
C ILE A 84 15.62 -14.76 6.48
N ALA A 85 15.50 -15.16 5.23
CA ALA A 85 14.29 -15.02 4.43
C ALA A 85 14.14 -16.18 3.46
N GLU A 86 12.88 -16.41 2.99
CA GLU A 86 12.57 -17.31 1.88
C GLU A 86 12.84 -16.63 0.53
#